data_56f332d1955f45661ad89f160c5b8059
#
_entry.id   56f332d1955f45661ad89f160c5b8059
#
_cell.length_a   1.000
_cell.length_b   1.000
_cell.length_c   1.000
_cell.angle_alpha   90.00
_cell.angle_beta   90.00
_cell.angle_gamma   90.00
#
_symmetry.space_group_name_H-M   'P 1'
#
loop_
_entity.id
_entity.type
_entity.pdbx_description
1 polymer ?
#
loop_
_entity_poly.entity_id
_entity_poly.type
_entity_poly.pdbx_seq_one_letter_code
_entity_poly.pdbx_strand_id
1 'polypeptide(L)'
;MYELIKRDGRAKRGRFHTVHGVIETPVFMNVGTIAAIKGAVSTADLEEIGTQVELSNTYHLHVRPGDQVVKKLGGLHKFMAWDKPILTDSGGYQVFSLAGLRKIKEEGVYFNSHIDGRKIFMGPEESMQIQSNLASTIAMAFDECPSSVAERKYMQASVERTTRWLARCKEEMARLNSLDDTINKHQMLFGINQGGVYEDIRIEHAQQIAEMDLDGYAVGGLAVGETHEEMYRILDAVVPCLPVARPTYLM
;
A
#
# COMPACT_ATOMS: atom_id res chain seq x y z
N MET A 1 -13.85 -5.09 -8.64
CA MET A 1 -14.64 -3.92 -9.13
C MET A 1 -15.28 -3.22 -7.94
N TYR A 2 -15.32 -1.87 -7.92
CA TYR A 2 -15.95 -1.08 -6.85
C TYR A 2 -17.37 -0.65 -7.27
N GLU A 3 -18.37 -0.96 -6.45
CA GLU A 3 -19.76 -0.59 -6.63
C GLU A 3 -20.11 0.51 -5.61
N LEU A 4 -20.44 1.72 -6.09
CA LEU A 4 -20.93 2.79 -5.25
C LEU A 4 -22.43 2.57 -4.96
N ILE A 5 -22.78 2.27 -3.71
CA ILE A 5 -24.17 1.98 -3.30
C ILE A 5 -24.92 3.26 -2.95
N LYS A 6 -24.28 4.13 -2.15
CA LYS A 6 -24.91 5.36 -1.66
C LYS A 6 -23.87 6.45 -1.44
N ARG A 7 -24.28 7.69 -1.69
CA ARG A 7 -23.54 8.90 -1.38
C ARG A 7 -24.37 9.81 -0.50
N ASP A 8 -23.72 10.43 0.49
CA ASP A 8 -24.30 11.47 1.33
C ASP A 8 -23.25 12.58 1.52
N GLY A 9 -23.49 13.70 0.85
CA GLY A 9 -22.46 14.74 0.70
C GLY A 9 -21.18 14.17 0.07
N ARG A 10 -20.07 14.17 0.81
CA ARG A 10 -18.78 13.57 0.40
C ARG A 10 -18.60 12.13 0.90
N ALA A 11 -19.39 11.69 1.86
CA ALA A 11 -19.36 10.32 2.33
C ALA A 11 -19.89 9.35 1.27
N LYS A 12 -19.24 8.20 1.14
CA LYS A 12 -19.68 7.15 0.20
C LYS A 12 -19.71 5.78 0.90
N ARG A 13 -20.78 5.03 0.66
CA ARG A 13 -20.89 3.61 0.97
C ARG A 13 -20.76 2.82 -0.33
N GLY A 14 -19.94 1.79 -0.32
CA GLY A 14 -19.74 0.95 -1.49
C GLY A 14 -19.39 -0.48 -1.13
N ARG A 15 -19.28 -1.31 -2.18
CA ARG A 15 -18.76 -2.68 -2.15
C ARG A 15 -17.53 -2.78 -3.02
N PHE A 16 -16.48 -3.35 -2.49
CA PHE A 16 -15.28 -3.62 -3.25
C PHE A 16 -15.15 -5.13 -3.46
N HIS A 17 -15.43 -5.57 -4.69
CA HIS A 17 -15.38 -6.98 -5.08
C HIS A 17 -13.95 -7.38 -5.41
N THR A 18 -13.45 -8.40 -4.73
CA THR A 18 -12.12 -8.97 -4.91
C THR A 18 -12.20 -10.47 -5.16
N VAL A 19 -11.08 -11.10 -5.51
CA VAL A 19 -10.99 -12.57 -5.68
C VAL A 19 -11.11 -13.33 -4.36
N HIS A 20 -10.92 -12.66 -3.23
CA HIS A 20 -11.03 -13.24 -1.88
C HIS A 20 -12.28 -12.76 -1.11
N GLY A 21 -13.29 -12.26 -1.82
CA GLY A 21 -14.55 -11.82 -1.23
C GLY A 21 -14.83 -10.33 -1.41
N VAL A 22 -15.88 -9.87 -0.76
CA VAL A 22 -16.39 -8.51 -0.87
C VAL A 22 -16.06 -7.74 0.39
N ILE A 23 -15.58 -6.50 0.22
CA ILE A 23 -15.34 -5.55 1.29
C ILE A 23 -16.46 -4.51 1.26
N GLU A 24 -17.27 -4.45 2.32
CA GLU A 24 -18.27 -3.38 2.53
C GLU A 24 -17.56 -2.13 3.07
N THR A 25 -17.65 -1.01 2.38
CA THR A 25 -17.02 0.23 2.78
C THR A 25 -18.03 1.27 3.28
N PRO A 26 -17.67 2.14 4.24
CA PRO A 26 -16.35 2.28 4.88
C PRO A 26 -16.03 1.11 5.83
N VAL A 27 -14.76 0.76 5.95
CA VAL A 27 -14.28 -0.32 6.81
C VAL A 27 -12.94 0.07 7.43
N PHE A 28 -12.70 -0.37 8.65
CA PHE A 28 -11.38 -0.32 9.29
C PHE A 28 -10.58 -1.56 8.86
N MET A 29 -9.30 -1.34 8.54
CA MET A 29 -8.36 -2.41 8.21
C MET A 29 -7.32 -2.50 9.32
N ASN A 30 -7.32 -3.62 10.03
CA ASN A 30 -6.33 -3.89 11.08
C ASN A 30 -4.98 -4.25 10.50
N VAL A 31 -3.92 -4.05 11.27
CA VAL A 31 -2.53 -4.28 10.85
C VAL A 31 -1.99 -5.54 11.50
N GLY A 32 -1.81 -6.59 10.67
CA GLY A 32 -1.10 -7.82 11.01
C GLY A 32 0.31 -7.80 10.46
N THR A 33 1.24 -7.15 11.14
CA THR A 33 2.58 -6.77 10.66
C THR A 33 3.35 -7.90 9.98
N ILE A 34 3.35 -9.11 10.58
CA ILE A 34 4.07 -10.29 10.07
C ILE A 34 3.13 -11.47 9.91
N ALA A 35 2.03 -11.26 9.21
CA ALA A 35 0.94 -12.24 9.06
C ALA A 35 0.28 -12.60 10.42
N ALA A 36 0.32 -11.69 11.38
CA ALA A 36 -0.33 -11.80 12.68
C ALA A 36 -0.38 -10.45 13.37
N ILE A 37 -1.38 -10.26 14.22
CA ILE A 37 -1.50 -9.09 15.09
C ILE A 37 -0.73 -9.36 16.38
N LYS A 38 0.12 -8.41 16.78
CA LYS A 38 0.80 -8.47 18.08
C LYS A 38 -0.21 -8.42 19.21
N GLY A 39 0.05 -9.18 20.29
CA GLY A 39 -0.81 -9.21 21.46
C GLY A 39 -1.81 -10.36 21.46
N ALA A 40 -1.53 -11.43 20.71
CA ALA A 40 -2.29 -12.68 20.71
C ALA A 40 -3.70 -12.61 20.11
N VAL A 41 -3.93 -11.73 19.12
CA VAL A 41 -5.15 -11.78 18.30
C VAL A 41 -4.92 -12.76 17.16
N SER A 42 -5.67 -13.84 17.17
CA SER A 42 -5.61 -14.89 16.15
C SER A 42 -6.53 -14.59 14.96
N THR A 43 -6.37 -15.34 13.87
CA THR A 43 -7.28 -15.31 12.72
C THR A 43 -8.73 -15.64 13.13
N ALA A 44 -8.92 -16.60 14.06
CA ALA A 44 -10.23 -16.94 14.57
C ALA A 44 -10.89 -15.77 15.32
N ASP A 45 -10.11 -15.00 16.12
CA ASP A 45 -10.62 -13.80 16.78
C ASP A 45 -11.04 -12.73 15.76
N LEU A 46 -10.25 -12.56 14.67
CA LEU A 46 -10.58 -11.63 13.57
C LEU A 46 -11.87 -12.06 12.84
N GLU A 47 -12.11 -13.34 12.68
CA GLU A 47 -13.35 -13.86 12.10
C GLU A 47 -14.54 -13.59 13.00
N GLU A 48 -14.41 -13.86 14.30
CA GLU A 48 -15.45 -13.64 15.31
C GLU A 48 -15.90 -12.18 15.38
N ILE A 49 -14.97 -11.22 15.35
CA ILE A 49 -15.28 -9.78 15.35
C ILE A 49 -15.72 -9.25 13.98
N GLY A 50 -15.77 -10.10 12.94
CA GLY A 50 -16.25 -9.73 11.62
C GLY A 50 -15.29 -8.89 10.80
N THR A 51 -13.97 -9.00 11.01
CA THR A 51 -12.95 -8.35 10.17
C THR A 51 -13.14 -8.72 8.70
N GLN A 52 -13.12 -7.74 7.82
CA GLN A 52 -13.35 -7.94 6.39
C GLN A 52 -12.07 -7.95 5.56
N VAL A 53 -11.07 -7.22 6.02
CA VAL A 53 -9.79 -7.05 5.31
C VAL A 53 -8.67 -6.82 6.33
N GLU A 54 -7.52 -7.43 6.10
CA GLU A 54 -6.32 -7.29 6.94
C GLU A 54 -5.16 -6.71 6.14
N LEU A 55 -4.29 -5.94 6.81
CA LEU A 55 -3.05 -5.42 6.23
C LEU A 55 -1.85 -6.20 6.77
N SER A 56 -0.98 -6.68 5.88
CA SER A 56 0.33 -7.25 6.22
C SER A 56 1.47 -6.42 5.64
N ASN A 57 2.60 -6.34 6.36
CA ASN A 57 3.71 -5.48 5.95
C ASN A 57 4.73 -6.21 5.07
N THR A 58 4.88 -5.76 3.85
CA THR A 58 5.79 -6.30 2.82
C THR A 58 7.23 -6.37 3.29
N TYR A 59 7.78 -5.28 3.81
CA TYR A 59 9.16 -5.23 4.30
C TYR A 59 9.43 -6.26 5.42
N HIS A 60 8.56 -6.31 6.42
CA HIS A 60 8.75 -7.22 7.55
C HIS A 60 8.69 -8.68 7.11
N LEU A 61 7.75 -9.04 6.24
CA LEU A 61 7.61 -10.40 5.72
C LEU A 61 8.75 -10.78 4.77
N HIS A 62 9.28 -9.83 3.98
CA HIS A 62 10.46 -10.06 3.15
C HIS A 62 11.71 -10.34 3.99
N VAL A 63 11.92 -9.59 5.08
CA VAL A 63 13.08 -9.80 5.95
C VAL A 63 12.95 -11.08 6.78
N ARG A 64 11.74 -11.36 7.28
CA ARG A 64 11.44 -12.56 8.08
C ARG A 64 9.95 -12.92 8.02
N PRO A 65 9.57 -14.13 7.58
CA PRO A 65 10.40 -15.31 7.28
C PRO A 65 11.07 -15.29 5.91
N GLY A 66 10.74 -14.33 5.05
CA GLY A 66 11.10 -14.23 3.66
C GLY A 66 9.91 -14.54 2.74
N ASP A 67 9.67 -13.68 1.74
CA ASP A 67 8.56 -13.81 0.80
C ASP A 67 8.61 -15.13 0.00
N GLN A 68 9.81 -15.65 -0.31
CA GLN A 68 9.97 -16.95 -0.95
C GLN A 68 9.51 -18.12 -0.08
N VAL A 69 9.65 -18.01 1.25
CA VAL A 69 9.10 -19.02 2.19
C VAL A 69 7.59 -18.98 2.15
N VAL A 70 7.00 -17.77 2.20
CA VAL A 70 5.54 -17.58 2.12
C VAL A 70 5.00 -18.10 0.77
N LYS A 71 5.69 -17.81 -0.36
CA LYS A 71 5.33 -18.36 -1.68
C LYS A 71 5.28 -19.88 -1.67
N LYS A 72 6.31 -20.56 -1.12
CA LYS A 72 6.37 -22.03 -1.03
C LYS A 72 5.24 -22.62 -0.20
N LEU A 73 4.72 -21.87 0.76
CA LEU A 73 3.57 -22.26 1.60
C LEU A 73 2.21 -21.91 0.98
N GLY A 74 2.20 -21.35 -0.23
CA GLY A 74 1.00 -21.03 -1.01
C GLY A 74 0.42 -19.64 -0.78
N GLY A 75 1.27 -18.69 -0.38
CA GLY A 75 0.92 -17.28 -0.16
C GLY A 75 0.38 -16.99 1.24
N LEU A 76 0.12 -15.70 1.52
CA LEU A 76 -0.30 -15.23 2.84
C LEU A 76 -1.61 -15.86 3.31
N HIS A 77 -2.58 -16.03 2.42
CA HIS A 77 -3.89 -16.61 2.77
C HIS A 77 -3.74 -17.98 3.41
N LYS A 78 -2.91 -18.86 2.82
CA LYS A 78 -2.63 -20.18 3.40
C LYS A 78 -1.72 -20.08 4.63
N PHE A 79 -0.74 -19.20 4.59
CA PHE A 79 0.21 -19.01 5.69
C PHE A 79 -0.46 -18.53 6.99
N MET A 80 -1.48 -17.67 6.85
CA MET A 80 -2.25 -17.10 7.97
C MET A 80 -3.51 -17.91 8.33
N ALA A 81 -3.92 -18.86 7.47
CA ALA A 81 -5.26 -19.46 7.51
C ALA A 81 -6.38 -18.39 7.48
N TRP A 82 -6.28 -17.45 6.53
CA TRP A 82 -7.20 -16.33 6.35
C TRP A 82 -7.71 -16.28 4.91
N ASP A 83 -9.02 -16.50 4.72
CA ASP A 83 -9.60 -16.60 3.37
C ASP A 83 -10.17 -15.29 2.82
N LYS A 84 -10.20 -14.24 3.65
CA LYS A 84 -10.73 -12.93 3.25
C LYS A 84 -9.62 -12.03 2.67
N PRO A 85 -9.97 -10.85 2.08
CA PRO A 85 -9.00 -9.96 1.48
C PRO A 85 -7.84 -9.57 2.41
N ILE A 86 -6.63 -9.54 1.82
CA ILE A 86 -5.40 -9.05 2.44
C ILE A 86 -4.85 -7.93 1.58
N LEU A 87 -4.49 -6.80 2.19
CA LEU A 87 -3.69 -5.76 1.57
C LEU A 87 -2.24 -5.88 2.07
N THR A 88 -1.27 -5.83 1.17
CA THR A 88 0.15 -5.65 1.54
C THR A 88 0.56 -4.22 1.27
N ASP A 89 1.23 -3.59 2.24
CA ASP A 89 1.80 -2.26 2.05
C ASP A 89 2.97 -2.28 1.03
N SER A 90 3.43 -1.10 0.62
CA SER A 90 4.53 -0.97 -0.35
C SER A 90 5.89 -1.43 0.21
N GLY A 91 6.05 -1.45 1.53
CA GLY A 91 7.34 -1.54 2.22
C GLY A 91 8.11 -0.21 2.26
N GLY A 92 7.66 0.81 1.53
CA GLY A 92 8.32 2.12 1.43
C GLY A 92 8.45 2.81 2.79
N TYR A 93 7.36 2.96 3.53
CA TYR A 93 7.39 3.62 4.84
C TYR A 93 8.40 2.98 5.81
N GLN A 94 8.47 1.65 5.90
CA GLN A 94 9.40 0.95 6.78
C GLN A 94 10.85 1.16 6.34
N VAL A 95 11.11 1.18 5.04
CA VAL A 95 12.42 1.53 4.49
C VAL A 95 12.81 2.96 4.87
N PHE A 96 11.86 3.90 4.88
CA PHE A 96 12.10 5.29 5.24
C PHE A 96 12.18 5.53 6.75
N SER A 97 11.42 4.80 7.55
CA SER A 97 11.35 5.01 9.01
C SER A 97 12.37 4.21 9.80
N LEU A 98 12.70 2.98 9.37
CA LEU A 98 13.56 2.06 10.15
C LEU A 98 15.02 2.05 9.70
N ALA A 99 15.32 2.49 8.49
CA ALA A 99 16.68 2.48 7.97
C ALA A 99 17.45 3.75 8.37
N GLY A 100 18.34 3.64 9.34
CA GLY A 100 19.19 4.75 9.80
C GLY A 100 20.16 5.28 8.72
N LEU A 101 20.63 4.43 7.82
CA LEU A 101 21.44 4.78 6.64
C LEU A 101 20.78 4.22 5.39
N ARG A 102 20.20 5.10 4.61
CA ARG A 102 19.57 4.77 3.31
C ARG A 102 20.11 5.65 2.20
N LYS A 103 20.19 5.09 1.02
CA LYS A 103 20.52 5.82 -0.20
C LYS A 103 19.40 5.67 -1.21
N ILE A 104 18.68 6.77 -1.42
CA ILE A 104 17.59 6.85 -2.38
C ILE A 104 18.17 7.22 -3.73
N LYS A 105 17.79 6.48 -4.75
CA LYS A 105 18.14 6.70 -6.15
C LYS A 105 16.92 6.55 -7.02
N GLU A 106 17.05 6.80 -8.31
CA GLU A 106 15.95 6.64 -9.27
C GLU A 106 15.55 5.17 -9.42
N GLU A 107 16.52 4.26 -9.36
CA GLU A 107 16.25 2.82 -9.44
C GLU A 107 15.50 2.26 -8.23
N GLY A 108 15.69 2.84 -7.03
CA GLY A 108 15.13 2.36 -5.77
C GLY A 108 15.95 2.81 -4.56
N VAL A 109 15.84 2.09 -3.45
CA VAL A 109 16.46 2.43 -2.16
C VAL A 109 17.42 1.32 -1.71
N TYR A 110 18.64 1.70 -1.36
CA TYR A 110 19.62 0.84 -0.70
C TYR A 110 19.61 1.14 0.80
N PHE A 111 19.49 0.12 1.61
CA PHE A 111 19.46 0.24 3.07
C PHE A 111 19.93 -1.03 3.75
N ASN A 112 20.09 -0.98 5.08
CA ASN A 112 20.45 -2.15 5.86
C ASN A 112 19.26 -2.69 6.65
N SER A 113 19.10 -4.00 6.67
CA SER A 113 18.11 -4.68 7.51
C SER A 113 18.31 -4.33 9.00
N HIS A 114 17.23 -3.98 9.67
CA HIS A 114 17.23 -3.69 11.10
C HIS A 114 17.40 -4.96 11.98
N ILE A 115 17.28 -6.15 11.38
CA ILE A 115 17.39 -7.43 12.11
C ILE A 115 18.83 -7.92 12.13
N ASP A 116 19.49 -7.95 10.98
CA ASP A 116 20.80 -8.60 10.79
C ASP A 116 21.84 -7.69 10.11
N GLY A 117 21.49 -6.45 9.80
CA GLY A 117 22.38 -5.48 9.18
C GLY A 117 22.75 -5.76 7.72
N ARG A 118 22.21 -6.81 7.09
CA ARG A 118 22.50 -7.11 5.68
C ARG A 118 22.01 -5.98 4.78
N LYS A 119 22.74 -5.75 3.68
CA LYS A 119 22.36 -4.78 2.67
C LYS A 119 21.17 -5.31 1.87
N ILE A 120 20.15 -4.48 1.72
CA ILE A 120 18.96 -4.76 0.94
C ILE A 120 18.80 -3.64 -0.11
N PHE A 121 18.42 -4.03 -1.31
CA PHE A 121 17.89 -3.13 -2.32
C PHE A 121 16.39 -3.38 -2.45
N MET A 122 15.61 -2.31 -2.54
CA MET A 122 14.17 -2.38 -2.80
C MET A 122 13.79 -1.23 -3.74
N GLY A 123 13.23 -1.56 -4.85
CA GLY A 123 12.66 -0.65 -5.83
C GLY A 123 11.25 -1.10 -6.22
N PRO A 124 10.65 -0.46 -7.20
CA PRO A 124 9.32 -0.80 -7.69
C PRO A 124 9.17 -2.27 -8.06
N GLU A 125 10.08 -2.81 -8.85
CA GLU A 125 10.02 -4.19 -9.34
C GLU A 125 10.22 -5.19 -8.20
N GLU A 126 11.17 -4.93 -7.28
CA GLU A 126 11.41 -5.80 -6.12
C GLU A 126 10.20 -5.80 -5.19
N SER A 127 9.60 -4.63 -4.93
CA SER A 127 8.39 -4.53 -4.10
C SER A 127 7.23 -5.31 -4.72
N MET A 128 7.00 -5.17 -6.02
CA MET A 128 5.95 -5.91 -6.72
C MET A 128 6.23 -7.42 -6.71
N GLN A 129 7.48 -7.84 -6.94
CA GLN A 129 7.85 -9.26 -6.89
C GLN A 129 7.63 -9.86 -5.50
N ILE A 130 8.00 -9.12 -4.43
CA ILE A 130 7.78 -9.57 -3.05
C ILE A 130 6.27 -9.71 -2.79
N GLN A 131 5.47 -8.72 -3.15
CA GLN A 131 4.02 -8.75 -2.94
C GLN A 131 3.33 -9.83 -3.79
N SER A 132 3.82 -10.11 -4.99
CA SER A 132 3.37 -11.23 -5.82
C SER A 132 3.67 -12.58 -5.15
N ASN A 133 4.85 -12.75 -4.53
CA ASN A 133 5.20 -13.95 -3.78
C ASN A 133 4.34 -14.11 -2.51
N LEU A 134 4.00 -12.99 -1.86
CA LEU A 134 3.06 -12.96 -0.72
C LEU A 134 1.63 -13.28 -1.15
N ALA A 135 1.29 -13.05 -2.42
CA ALA A 135 -0.01 -13.32 -3.04
C ALA A 135 -1.19 -12.62 -2.35
N SER A 136 -0.98 -11.39 -1.87
CA SER A 136 -2.07 -10.58 -1.30
C SER A 136 -3.17 -10.30 -2.32
N THR A 137 -4.33 -9.89 -1.85
CA THR A 137 -5.45 -9.47 -2.71
C THR A 137 -5.15 -8.12 -3.35
N ILE A 138 -4.60 -7.21 -2.57
CA ILE A 138 -4.29 -5.83 -2.96
C ILE A 138 -2.83 -5.55 -2.62
N ALA A 139 -2.06 -5.08 -3.59
CA ALA A 139 -0.69 -4.61 -3.41
C ALA A 139 -0.65 -3.09 -3.48
N MET A 140 0.15 -2.46 -2.61
CA MET A 140 0.42 -1.03 -2.68
C MET A 140 1.65 -0.77 -3.55
N ALA A 141 1.58 0.23 -4.42
CA ALA A 141 2.72 0.64 -5.21
C ALA A 141 3.88 1.14 -4.32
N PHE A 142 5.11 0.85 -4.73
CA PHE A 142 6.30 1.34 -4.02
C PHE A 142 6.41 2.85 -4.15
N ASP A 143 6.54 3.54 -3.02
CA ASP A 143 6.52 4.99 -2.92
C ASP A 143 7.63 5.52 -2.03
N GLU A 144 7.92 6.81 -2.15
CA GLU A 144 8.73 7.53 -1.20
C GLU A 144 7.84 8.35 -0.27
N CYS A 145 7.97 8.11 1.04
CA CYS A 145 7.23 8.85 2.08
C CYS A 145 8.19 9.79 2.83
N PRO A 146 8.39 11.04 2.36
CA PRO A 146 9.19 12.03 3.09
C PRO A 146 8.52 12.45 4.39
N SER A 147 9.32 13.01 5.32
CA SER A 147 8.77 13.68 6.50
C SER A 147 7.82 14.82 6.09
N SER A 148 6.75 15.04 6.86
CA SER A 148 5.79 16.14 6.65
C SER A 148 6.45 17.52 6.66
N VAL A 149 7.58 17.67 7.35
CA VAL A 149 8.40 18.90 7.43
C VAL A 149 9.51 19.00 6.37
N ALA A 150 9.55 18.09 5.39
CA ALA A 150 10.53 18.15 4.32
C ALA A 150 10.38 19.43 3.49
N GLU A 151 11.51 19.99 3.04
CA GLU A 151 11.50 21.18 2.21
C GLU A 151 10.71 20.95 0.91
N ARG A 152 9.97 21.98 0.48
CA ARG A 152 9.11 21.91 -0.70
C ARG A 152 9.81 21.37 -1.94
N LYS A 153 11.05 21.82 -2.22
CA LYS A 153 11.82 21.35 -3.39
C LYS A 153 12.10 19.84 -3.33
N TYR A 154 12.44 19.35 -2.14
CA TYR A 154 12.63 17.91 -1.95
C TYR A 154 11.32 17.14 -2.10
N MET A 155 10.24 17.66 -1.50
CA MET A 155 8.90 17.06 -1.60
C MET A 155 8.46 16.93 -3.07
N GLN A 156 8.62 17.97 -3.87
CA GLN A 156 8.30 17.94 -5.31
C GLN A 156 9.09 16.84 -6.03
N ALA A 157 10.40 16.79 -5.85
CA ALA A 157 11.25 15.77 -6.47
C ALA A 157 10.91 14.33 -6.02
N SER A 158 10.51 14.17 -4.76
CA SER A 158 10.06 12.88 -4.21
C SER A 158 8.74 12.41 -4.82
N VAL A 159 7.79 13.32 -4.96
CA VAL A 159 6.48 13.03 -5.59
C VAL A 159 6.66 12.66 -7.06
N GLU A 160 7.46 13.41 -7.81
CA GLU A 160 7.78 13.07 -9.20
C GLU A 160 8.43 11.70 -9.34
N ARG A 161 9.33 11.32 -8.41
CA ARG A 161 9.93 9.99 -8.36
C ARG A 161 8.87 8.93 -8.05
N THR A 162 8.01 9.17 -7.08
CA THR A 162 6.90 8.27 -6.72
C THR A 162 5.97 8.02 -7.91
N THR A 163 5.67 9.04 -8.72
CA THR A 163 4.89 8.90 -9.95
C THR A 163 5.59 7.97 -10.97
N ARG A 164 6.90 8.15 -11.18
CA ARG A 164 7.66 7.27 -12.07
C ARG A 164 7.75 5.84 -11.54
N TRP A 165 7.94 5.68 -10.23
CA TRP A 165 7.93 4.36 -9.58
C TRP A 165 6.57 3.67 -9.68
N LEU A 166 5.47 4.41 -9.58
CA LEU A 166 4.13 3.86 -9.75
C LEU A 166 3.94 3.29 -11.17
N ALA A 167 4.42 3.98 -12.21
CA ALA A 167 4.37 3.47 -13.58
C ALA A 167 5.11 2.13 -13.70
N ARG A 168 6.33 2.03 -13.13
CA ARG A 168 7.11 0.79 -13.10
C ARG A 168 6.40 -0.32 -12.30
N CYS A 169 5.80 0.02 -11.15
CA CYS A 169 4.99 -0.94 -10.39
C CYS A 169 3.83 -1.50 -11.22
N LYS A 170 3.14 -0.65 -11.98
CA LYS A 170 2.03 -1.07 -12.83
C LYS A 170 2.47 -2.02 -13.93
N GLU A 171 3.57 -1.73 -14.61
CA GLU A 171 4.15 -2.60 -15.64
C GLU A 171 4.57 -3.94 -15.05
N GLU A 172 5.30 -3.93 -13.94
CA GLU A 172 5.77 -5.14 -13.29
C GLU A 172 4.62 -5.98 -12.73
N MET A 173 3.59 -5.37 -12.13
CA MET A 173 2.39 -6.09 -11.68
C MET A 173 1.69 -6.81 -12.84
N ALA A 174 1.53 -6.13 -13.98
CA ALA A 174 0.92 -6.74 -15.16
C ALA A 174 1.74 -7.94 -15.66
N ARG A 175 3.08 -7.80 -15.69
CA ARG A 175 4.00 -8.89 -16.04
C ARG A 175 3.87 -10.07 -15.07
N LEU A 176 3.91 -9.81 -13.76
CA LEU A 176 3.82 -10.84 -12.73
C LEU A 176 2.49 -11.59 -12.77
N ASN A 177 1.37 -10.86 -12.94
CA ASN A 177 0.04 -11.46 -13.04
C ASN A 177 -0.13 -12.36 -14.28
N SER A 178 0.73 -12.22 -15.31
CA SER A 178 0.72 -13.06 -16.51
C SER A 178 1.52 -14.36 -16.39
N LEU A 179 2.36 -14.51 -15.35
CA LEU A 179 3.22 -15.68 -15.19
C LEU A 179 2.45 -16.91 -14.71
N ASP A 180 2.88 -18.10 -15.16
CA ASP A 180 2.20 -19.36 -14.81
C ASP A 180 2.35 -19.75 -13.34
N ASP A 181 3.47 -19.39 -12.72
CA ASP A 181 3.78 -19.71 -11.31
C ASP A 181 3.31 -18.65 -10.30
N THR A 182 2.61 -17.62 -10.77
CA THR A 182 1.99 -16.62 -9.89
C THR A 182 0.79 -17.21 -9.18
N ILE A 183 0.78 -17.12 -7.85
CA ILE A 183 -0.29 -17.67 -6.99
C ILE A 183 -1.59 -16.90 -7.19
N ASN A 184 -1.54 -15.56 -7.11
CA ASN A 184 -2.71 -14.70 -7.33
C ASN A 184 -2.53 -13.89 -8.63
N LYS A 185 -3.06 -14.38 -9.75
CA LYS A 185 -3.00 -13.72 -11.06
C LYS A 185 -3.93 -12.51 -11.19
N HIS A 186 -4.71 -12.24 -10.17
CA HIS A 186 -5.67 -11.12 -10.11
C HIS A 186 -5.33 -10.16 -8.97
N GLN A 187 -4.05 -10.09 -8.58
CA GLN A 187 -3.61 -9.15 -7.57
C GLN A 187 -3.82 -7.71 -8.07
N MET A 188 -4.50 -6.91 -7.24
CA MET A 188 -4.87 -5.53 -7.55
C MET A 188 -3.78 -4.56 -7.14
N LEU A 189 -3.62 -3.44 -7.85
CA LEU A 189 -2.64 -2.41 -7.55
C LEU A 189 -3.32 -1.12 -7.09
N PHE A 190 -2.92 -0.62 -5.92
CA PHE A 190 -3.29 0.70 -5.44
C PHE A 190 -2.12 1.67 -5.54
N GLY A 191 -2.38 2.85 -6.11
CA GLY A 191 -1.44 3.97 -6.12
C GLY A 191 -1.53 4.80 -4.84
N ILE A 192 -0.42 5.43 -4.44
CA ILE A 192 -0.34 6.22 -3.21
C ILE A 192 -0.12 7.68 -3.56
N ASN A 193 -1.05 8.55 -3.15
CA ASN A 193 -0.87 9.99 -3.20
C ASN A 193 0.09 10.45 -2.11
N GLN A 194 1.15 11.16 -2.49
CA GLN A 194 2.14 11.77 -1.61
C GLN A 194 2.19 13.30 -1.83
N GLY A 195 2.89 14.04 -0.97
CA GLY A 195 3.06 15.50 -1.08
C GLY A 195 3.11 16.23 0.25
N GLY A 196 3.26 15.51 1.39
CA GLY A 196 3.30 16.11 2.72
C GLY A 196 2.05 16.96 3.00
N VAL A 197 2.25 18.17 3.52
CA VAL A 197 1.18 19.14 3.79
C VAL A 197 1.05 20.23 2.70
N TYR A 198 1.69 20.03 1.55
CA TYR A 198 1.63 20.94 0.39
C TYR A 198 0.43 20.58 -0.49
N GLU A 199 -0.64 21.35 -0.36
CA GLU A 199 -1.94 21.09 -0.99
C GLU A 199 -1.86 21.03 -2.52
N ASP A 200 -1.17 21.98 -3.14
CA ASP A 200 -1.00 22.04 -4.59
C ASP A 200 -0.21 20.84 -5.15
N ILE A 201 0.85 20.41 -4.48
CA ILE A 201 1.62 19.20 -4.85
C ILE A 201 0.73 17.96 -4.73
N ARG A 202 -0.06 17.87 -3.66
CA ARG A 202 -1.01 16.79 -3.43
C ARG A 202 -2.08 16.70 -4.51
N ILE A 203 -2.68 17.82 -4.87
CA ILE A 203 -3.71 17.90 -5.91
C ILE A 203 -3.13 17.46 -7.25
N GLU A 204 -1.99 18.04 -7.66
CA GLU A 204 -1.32 17.67 -8.90
C GLU A 204 -1.00 16.16 -8.95
N HIS A 205 -0.41 15.63 -7.89
CA HIS A 205 -0.10 14.20 -7.82
C HIS A 205 -1.36 13.32 -7.83
N ALA A 206 -2.44 13.73 -7.16
CA ALA A 206 -3.70 12.99 -7.19
C ALA A 206 -4.28 12.89 -8.61
N GLN A 207 -4.21 13.97 -9.37
CA GLN A 207 -4.62 14.00 -10.79
C GLN A 207 -3.73 13.08 -11.64
N GLN A 208 -2.41 13.16 -11.48
CA GLN A 208 -1.46 12.31 -12.21
C GLN A 208 -1.70 10.81 -11.97
N ILE A 209 -1.86 10.40 -10.71
CA ILE A 209 -2.10 8.98 -10.41
C ILE A 209 -3.51 8.52 -10.84
N ALA A 210 -4.50 9.41 -10.82
CA ALA A 210 -5.85 9.12 -11.30
C ALA A 210 -5.88 8.77 -12.80
N GLU A 211 -5.04 9.42 -13.62
CA GLU A 211 -4.90 9.14 -15.05
C GLU A 211 -4.30 7.75 -15.33
N MET A 212 -3.63 7.13 -14.37
CA MET A 212 -3.02 5.81 -14.53
C MET A 212 -4.03 4.65 -14.50
N ASP A 213 -5.31 4.90 -14.21
CA ASP A 213 -6.40 3.90 -14.14
C ASP A 213 -6.00 2.66 -13.33
N LEU A 214 -5.91 2.82 -12.01
CA LEU A 214 -5.55 1.78 -11.06
C LEU A 214 -6.80 1.16 -10.42
N ASP A 215 -6.63 0.03 -9.71
CA ASP A 215 -7.73 -0.65 -9.01
C ASP A 215 -8.24 0.15 -7.80
N GLY A 216 -7.38 0.99 -7.20
CA GLY A 216 -7.72 1.87 -6.10
C GLY A 216 -6.62 2.89 -5.82
N TYR A 217 -6.91 3.79 -4.89
CA TYR A 217 -6.03 4.93 -4.56
C TYR A 217 -5.93 5.09 -3.05
N ALA A 218 -4.72 5.36 -2.57
CA ALA A 218 -4.50 5.69 -1.17
C ALA A 218 -4.00 7.12 -0.99
N VAL A 219 -4.32 7.71 0.14
CA VAL A 219 -3.72 8.94 0.62
C VAL A 219 -2.74 8.57 1.72
N GLY A 220 -1.45 8.62 1.37
CA GLY A 220 -0.35 8.27 2.27
C GLY A 220 0.42 9.50 2.76
N GLY A 221 1.41 9.28 3.64
CA GLY A 221 2.26 10.34 4.18
C GLY A 221 1.51 11.37 5.01
N LEU A 222 0.45 10.95 5.68
CA LEU A 222 -0.27 11.67 6.72
C LEU A 222 -0.19 10.89 8.05
N ALA A 223 -0.55 11.51 9.16
CA ALA A 223 -0.32 11.01 10.52
C ALA A 223 1.16 10.72 10.83
N VAL A 224 2.07 11.52 10.24
CA VAL A 224 3.52 11.41 10.39
C VAL A 224 4.16 12.67 10.94
N GLY A 225 3.39 13.48 11.70
CA GLY A 225 3.88 14.66 12.41
C GLY A 225 3.12 15.96 12.17
N GLU A 226 2.18 15.98 11.23
CA GLU A 226 1.24 17.10 11.02
C GLU A 226 0.11 17.08 12.07
N THR A 227 -0.58 18.20 12.20
CA THR A 227 -1.78 18.32 13.03
C THR A 227 -3.00 17.64 12.37
N HIS A 228 -4.00 17.28 13.17
CA HIS A 228 -5.27 16.76 12.63
C HIS A 228 -5.94 17.75 11.67
N GLU A 229 -5.84 19.04 11.96
CA GLU A 229 -6.41 20.09 11.12
C GLU A 229 -5.73 20.12 9.75
N GLU A 230 -4.40 20.03 9.69
CA GLU A 230 -3.64 19.94 8.44
C GLU A 230 -4.00 18.66 7.68
N MET A 231 -4.08 17.52 8.35
CA MET A 231 -4.48 16.26 7.75
C MET A 231 -5.86 16.37 7.08
N TYR A 232 -6.88 16.90 7.80
CA TYR A 232 -8.22 17.06 7.23
C TYR A 232 -8.25 18.06 6.09
N ARG A 233 -7.48 19.15 6.15
CA ARG A 233 -7.36 20.12 5.07
C ARG A 233 -6.81 19.45 3.80
N ILE A 234 -5.80 18.61 3.93
CA ILE A 234 -5.23 17.85 2.79
C ILE A 234 -6.25 16.85 2.26
N LEU A 235 -6.97 16.11 3.11
CA LEU A 235 -8.01 15.19 2.67
C LEU A 235 -9.12 15.90 1.89
N ASP A 236 -9.52 17.08 2.36
CA ASP A 236 -10.52 17.92 1.69
C ASP A 236 -10.09 18.35 0.29
N ALA A 237 -8.82 18.62 0.09
CA ALA A 237 -8.26 19.00 -1.19
C ALA A 237 -8.05 17.80 -2.15
N VAL A 238 -7.56 16.67 -1.64
CA VAL A 238 -7.12 15.52 -2.43
C VAL A 238 -8.26 14.60 -2.85
N VAL A 239 -9.17 14.27 -1.91
CA VAL A 239 -10.22 13.26 -2.17
C VAL A 239 -11.10 13.60 -3.37
N PRO A 240 -11.48 14.86 -3.63
CA PRO A 240 -12.22 15.23 -4.83
C PRO A 240 -11.48 14.98 -6.16
N CYS A 241 -10.15 14.89 -6.14
CA CYS A 241 -9.31 14.64 -7.32
C CYS A 241 -9.18 13.15 -7.66
N LEU A 242 -9.57 12.26 -6.73
CA LEU A 242 -9.50 10.83 -6.93
C LEU A 242 -10.80 10.28 -7.56
N PRO A 243 -10.70 9.21 -8.39
CA PRO A 243 -11.86 8.63 -9.06
C PRO A 243 -12.92 8.11 -8.09
N VAL A 244 -14.15 8.63 -8.16
CA VAL A 244 -15.28 8.24 -7.29
C VAL A 244 -15.64 6.76 -7.46
N ALA A 245 -15.47 6.22 -8.67
CA ALA A 245 -15.78 4.82 -9.00
C ALA A 245 -14.68 3.82 -8.56
N ARG A 246 -13.70 4.27 -7.78
CA ARG A 246 -12.63 3.44 -7.22
C ARG A 246 -12.61 3.55 -5.69
N PRO A 247 -12.15 2.50 -4.98
CA PRO A 247 -11.97 2.60 -3.53
C PRO A 247 -10.85 3.58 -3.19
N THR A 248 -11.03 4.27 -2.07
CA THR A 248 -10.00 5.17 -1.50
C THR A 248 -9.61 4.66 -0.13
N TYR A 249 -8.31 4.58 0.13
CA TYR A 249 -7.72 4.13 1.39
C TYR A 249 -6.97 5.30 2.05
N LEU A 250 -7.27 5.61 3.31
CA LEU A 250 -6.49 6.51 4.15
C LEU A 250 -5.50 5.68 4.95
N MET A 251 -4.21 5.88 4.69
CA MET A 251 -3.11 5.16 5.34
C MET A 251 -2.75 5.75 6.70
#